data_685d084ebb0fc1609425a51c1e718161
#
_entry.id   685d084ebb0fc1609425a51c1e718161
#
_cell.length_a   1.000
_cell.length_b   1.000
_cell.length_c   1.000
_cell.angle_alpha   90.00
_cell.angle_beta   90.00
_cell.angle_gamma   90.00
#
_symmetry.space_group_name_H-M   'P 1'
#
loop_
_entity.id
_entity.type
_entity.pdbx_description
1 polymer ?
#
loop_
_entity_poly.entity_id
_entity_poly.type
_entity_poly.pdbx_seq_one_letter_code
_entity_poly.pdbx_strand_id
1 'polypeptide(L)'
;MRILLAEDEAQLARVLKLAMTNTGYQVDAVDNGQKAVELAQKNAYDVMILDIMMPVKDGVTALKEIRARGDRTYVIMLTAMAEVDDRVNGLDAGADDYITKPFSLKELLARLRSRERRSSRFDDRDLQFKDLALNSEEQVVESHNSISLTREETQMLAYLILNAGKQLSASDLRHHVWGADATTVDDEDVWITISYLRQKLQSIQSTTQISGAKGGPYTLKE
;
A
#
# COMPACT_ATOMS: atom_id res chain seq x y z
N MET A 1 0.37 5.66 -8.10
CA MET A 1 -0.23 4.80 -7.04
C MET A 1 -1.07 3.70 -7.68
N ARG A 2 -1.08 2.51 -7.07
CA ARG A 2 -1.98 1.41 -7.39
C ARG A 2 -3.12 1.34 -6.39
N ILE A 3 -4.36 1.34 -6.87
CA ILE A 3 -5.57 1.48 -6.06
C ILE A 3 -6.46 0.25 -6.25
N LEU A 4 -6.95 -0.32 -5.14
CA LEU A 4 -8.04 -1.29 -5.16
C LEU A 4 -9.35 -0.55 -4.88
N LEU A 5 -10.31 -0.63 -5.80
CA LEU A 5 -11.66 -0.09 -5.65
C LEU A 5 -12.65 -1.24 -5.51
N ALA A 6 -13.37 -1.30 -4.41
CA ALA A 6 -14.50 -2.21 -4.22
C ALA A 6 -15.80 -1.39 -4.11
N GLU A 7 -16.65 -1.52 -5.11
CA GLU A 7 -17.92 -0.79 -5.26
C GLU A 7 -18.88 -1.66 -6.09
N ASP A 8 -20.04 -1.97 -5.57
CA ASP A 8 -21.02 -2.86 -6.22
C ASP A 8 -21.91 -2.13 -7.25
N GLU A 9 -22.07 -0.80 -7.13
CA GLU A 9 -22.76 -0.02 -8.13
C GLU A 9 -21.90 0.17 -9.38
N ALA A 10 -22.15 -0.63 -10.41
CA ALA A 10 -21.33 -0.70 -11.62
C ALA A 10 -21.11 0.66 -12.30
N GLN A 11 -22.12 1.55 -12.27
CA GLN A 11 -22.04 2.88 -12.87
C GLN A 11 -21.07 3.77 -12.08
N LEU A 12 -21.18 3.78 -10.75
CA LEU A 12 -20.29 4.53 -9.86
C LEU A 12 -18.85 3.99 -9.94
N ALA A 13 -18.67 2.67 -9.86
CA ALA A 13 -17.37 2.01 -10.01
C ALA A 13 -16.66 2.41 -11.31
N ARG A 14 -17.40 2.43 -12.43
CA ARG A 14 -16.87 2.83 -13.74
C ARG A 14 -16.43 4.29 -13.77
N VAL A 15 -17.25 5.20 -13.22
CA VAL A 15 -16.93 6.64 -13.17
C VAL A 15 -15.69 6.89 -12.30
N LEU A 16 -15.65 6.27 -11.11
CA LEU A 16 -14.50 6.40 -10.19
C LEU A 16 -13.23 5.85 -10.81
N LYS A 17 -13.30 4.63 -11.40
CA LYS A 17 -12.15 4.02 -12.08
C LYS A 17 -11.62 4.91 -13.19
N LEU A 18 -12.49 5.40 -14.08
CA LEU A 18 -12.09 6.26 -15.20
C LEU A 18 -11.42 7.55 -14.70
N ALA A 19 -12.00 8.20 -13.71
CA ALA A 19 -11.46 9.43 -13.16
C ALA A 19 -10.08 9.24 -12.51
N MET A 20 -9.90 8.18 -11.74
CA MET A 20 -8.61 7.85 -11.12
C MET A 20 -7.57 7.46 -12.16
N THR A 21 -7.94 6.68 -13.19
CA THR A 21 -7.04 6.31 -14.27
C THR A 21 -6.61 7.53 -15.09
N ASN A 22 -7.50 8.49 -15.34
CA ASN A 22 -7.16 9.74 -16.04
C ASN A 22 -6.20 10.65 -15.25
N THR A 23 -6.09 10.44 -13.93
CA THR A 23 -5.08 11.12 -13.09
C THR A 23 -3.77 10.35 -12.96
N GLY A 24 -3.60 9.24 -13.69
CA GLY A 24 -2.37 8.45 -13.73
C GLY A 24 -2.31 7.30 -12.71
N TYR A 25 -3.42 6.99 -12.01
CA TYR A 25 -3.45 5.87 -11.07
C TYR A 25 -3.79 4.55 -11.78
N GLN A 26 -3.17 3.46 -11.31
CA GLN A 26 -3.56 2.11 -11.72
C GLN A 26 -4.70 1.64 -10.82
N VAL A 27 -5.81 1.18 -11.40
CA VAL A 27 -7.03 0.85 -10.62
C VAL A 27 -7.53 -0.54 -10.95
N ASP A 28 -7.47 -1.42 -9.96
CA ASP A 28 -8.18 -2.70 -9.95
C ASP A 28 -9.55 -2.48 -9.30
N ALA A 29 -10.64 -2.78 -10.02
CA ALA A 29 -11.99 -2.60 -9.53
C ALA A 29 -12.70 -3.95 -9.38
N VAL A 30 -13.41 -4.12 -8.26
CA VAL A 30 -14.22 -5.30 -7.92
C VAL A 30 -15.59 -4.87 -7.39
N ASP A 31 -16.55 -5.78 -7.40
CA ASP A 31 -17.96 -5.54 -7.10
C ASP A 31 -18.41 -6.05 -5.72
N ASN A 32 -17.50 -6.57 -4.90
CA ASN A 32 -17.82 -7.06 -3.56
C ASN A 32 -16.56 -7.20 -2.69
N GLY A 33 -16.77 -7.28 -1.35
CA GLY A 33 -15.69 -7.38 -0.38
C GLY A 33 -14.90 -8.69 -0.43
N GLN A 34 -15.51 -9.80 -0.88
CA GLN A 34 -14.79 -11.08 -1.01
C GLN A 34 -13.69 -10.98 -2.06
N LYS A 35 -14.00 -10.45 -3.24
CA LYS A 35 -13.01 -10.20 -4.30
C LYS A 35 -11.95 -9.18 -3.87
N ALA A 36 -12.34 -8.17 -3.07
CA ALA A 36 -11.39 -7.20 -2.52
C ALA A 36 -10.35 -7.89 -1.62
N VAL A 37 -10.78 -8.76 -0.71
CA VAL A 37 -9.88 -9.55 0.13
C VAL A 37 -8.95 -10.43 -0.70
N GLU A 38 -9.47 -11.12 -1.72
CA GLU A 38 -8.67 -11.99 -2.59
C GLU A 38 -7.60 -11.23 -3.38
N LEU A 39 -7.93 -10.04 -3.88
CA LEU A 39 -6.97 -9.21 -4.58
C LEU A 39 -5.93 -8.60 -3.64
N ALA A 40 -6.34 -8.15 -2.45
CA ALA A 40 -5.44 -7.62 -1.43
C ALA A 40 -4.41 -8.65 -0.95
N GLN A 41 -4.75 -9.96 -0.99
CA GLN A 41 -3.81 -11.03 -0.67
C GLN A 41 -2.74 -11.25 -1.74
N LYS A 42 -3.10 -11.06 -3.00
CA LYS A 42 -2.24 -11.38 -4.15
C LYS A 42 -1.39 -10.20 -4.59
N ASN A 43 -1.89 -8.99 -4.40
CA ASN A 43 -1.28 -7.77 -4.91
C ASN A 43 -1.02 -6.77 -3.78
N ALA A 44 -0.01 -5.92 -3.99
CA ALA A 44 0.21 -4.75 -3.16
C ALA A 44 -0.58 -3.56 -3.73
N TYR A 45 -1.22 -2.81 -2.83
CA TYR A 45 -1.93 -1.58 -3.15
C TYR A 45 -1.42 -0.45 -2.26
N ASP A 46 -1.36 0.77 -2.80
CA ASP A 46 -1.01 1.97 -2.04
C ASP A 46 -2.23 2.50 -1.26
N VAL A 47 -3.42 2.32 -1.84
CA VAL A 47 -4.71 2.72 -1.26
C VAL A 47 -5.77 1.70 -1.62
N MET A 48 -6.66 1.40 -0.68
CA MET A 48 -7.90 0.67 -0.93
C MET A 48 -9.09 1.61 -0.70
N ILE A 49 -10.05 1.58 -1.58
CA ILE A 49 -11.33 2.30 -1.48
C ILE A 49 -12.41 1.24 -1.41
N LEU A 50 -13.10 1.15 -0.28
CA LEU A 50 -14.09 0.10 -0.02
C LEU A 50 -15.45 0.71 0.27
N ASP A 51 -16.47 0.36 -0.50
CA ASP A 51 -17.85 0.65 -0.10
C ASP A 51 -18.21 -0.23 1.11
N ILE A 52 -18.94 0.36 2.06
CA ILE A 52 -19.44 -0.37 3.21
C ILE A 52 -20.53 -1.37 2.77
N MET A 53 -21.47 -0.93 1.95
CA MET A 53 -22.63 -1.74 1.58
C MET A 53 -22.39 -2.48 0.25
N MET A 54 -21.89 -3.69 0.34
CA MET A 54 -21.67 -4.55 -0.83
C MET A 54 -22.28 -5.94 -0.62
N PRO A 55 -22.72 -6.62 -1.70
CA PRO A 55 -23.19 -8.00 -1.63
C PRO A 55 -22.05 -8.98 -1.31
N VAL A 56 -22.40 -10.20 -0.91
CA VAL A 56 -21.50 -11.33 -0.60
C VAL A 56 -20.67 -11.08 0.68
N LYS A 57 -19.93 -10.00 0.73
CA LYS A 57 -19.17 -9.53 1.90
C LYS A 57 -19.17 -8.01 1.89
N ASP A 58 -19.59 -7.39 2.98
CA ASP A 58 -19.57 -5.95 3.18
C ASP A 58 -18.13 -5.43 3.36
N GLY A 59 -17.95 -4.10 3.19
CA GLY A 59 -16.63 -3.48 3.23
C GLY A 59 -15.97 -3.52 4.61
N VAL A 60 -16.76 -3.43 5.68
CA VAL A 60 -16.22 -3.47 7.07
C VAL A 60 -15.68 -4.86 7.39
N THR A 61 -16.43 -5.90 7.03
CA THR A 61 -16.00 -7.30 7.20
C THR A 61 -14.76 -7.59 6.35
N ALA A 62 -14.72 -7.08 5.11
CA ALA A 62 -13.56 -7.21 4.22
C ALA A 62 -12.32 -6.54 4.83
N LEU A 63 -12.48 -5.31 5.35
CA LEU A 63 -11.39 -4.57 6.00
C LEU A 63 -10.85 -5.31 7.23
N LYS A 64 -11.73 -5.81 8.13
CA LYS A 64 -11.33 -6.59 9.29
C LYS A 64 -10.50 -7.82 8.89
N GLU A 65 -10.91 -8.54 7.86
CA GLU A 65 -10.19 -9.70 7.36
C GLU A 65 -8.82 -9.33 6.77
N ILE A 66 -8.74 -8.23 6.02
CA ILE A 66 -7.49 -7.68 5.49
C ILE A 66 -6.54 -7.29 6.62
N ARG A 67 -7.03 -6.58 7.65
CA ARG A 67 -6.26 -6.15 8.82
C ARG A 67 -5.79 -7.33 9.69
N ALA A 68 -6.63 -8.35 9.86
CA ALA A 68 -6.28 -9.56 10.62
C ALA A 68 -5.09 -10.33 10.02
N ARG A 69 -4.80 -10.13 8.74
CA ARG A 69 -3.64 -10.71 8.04
C ARG A 69 -2.38 -9.82 8.10
N GLY A 70 -2.44 -8.71 8.81
CA GLY A 70 -1.32 -7.78 8.97
C GLY A 70 -1.18 -6.74 7.87
N ASP A 71 -2.09 -6.70 6.89
CA ASP A 71 -2.07 -5.68 5.85
C ASP A 71 -2.42 -4.30 6.43
N ARG A 72 -1.53 -3.33 6.27
CA ARG A 72 -1.63 -1.95 6.77
C ARG A 72 -1.86 -0.93 5.66
N THR A 73 -2.20 -1.37 4.46
CA THR A 73 -2.53 -0.48 3.33
C THR A 73 -3.57 0.57 3.75
N TYR A 74 -3.38 1.81 3.33
CA TYR A 74 -4.29 2.92 3.63
C TYR A 74 -5.68 2.66 3.05
N VAL A 75 -6.72 2.73 3.88
CA VAL A 75 -8.10 2.41 3.48
C VAL A 75 -9.00 3.61 3.64
N ILE A 76 -9.71 3.97 2.56
CA ILE A 76 -10.80 4.92 2.53
C ILE A 76 -12.11 4.14 2.44
N MET A 77 -13.00 4.32 3.41
CA MET A 77 -14.34 3.73 3.37
C MET A 77 -15.32 4.70 2.71
N LEU A 78 -16.12 4.19 1.77
CA LEU A 78 -17.27 4.91 1.22
C LEU A 78 -18.51 4.50 2.02
N THR A 79 -19.27 5.45 2.55
CA THR A 79 -20.42 5.15 3.40
C THR A 79 -21.64 6.00 3.02
N ALA A 80 -22.81 5.38 2.95
CA ALA A 80 -24.08 6.08 2.81
C ALA A 80 -24.60 6.65 4.15
N MET A 81 -23.97 6.26 5.27
CA MET A 81 -24.48 6.55 6.61
C MET A 81 -23.78 7.75 7.24
N ALA A 82 -24.57 8.75 7.61
CA ALA A 82 -24.12 9.95 8.32
C ALA A 82 -24.12 9.77 9.85
N GLU A 83 -24.54 8.60 10.36
CA GLU A 83 -24.67 8.38 11.81
C GLU A 83 -23.30 8.14 12.46
N VAL A 84 -23.14 8.71 13.67
CA VAL A 84 -21.88 8.72 14.42
C VAL A 84 -21.45 7.28 14.78
N ASP A 85 -22.41 6.38 15.05
CA ASP A 85 -22.16 5.00 15.47
C ASP A 85 -21.52 4.14 14.36
N ASP A 86 -21.87 4.39 13.11
CA ASP A 86 -21.28 3.66 11.97
C ASP A 86 -19.83 4.12 11.67
N ARG A 87 -19.55 5.40 11.94
CA ARG A 87 -18.18 5.92 11.88
C ARG A 87 -17.29 5.35 12.99
N VAL A 88 -17.83 5.16 14.19
CA VAL A 88 -17.12 4.54 15.31
C VAL A 88 -16.82 3.07 15.01
N ASN A 89 -17.81 2.32 14.55
CA ASN A 89 -17.63 0.91 14.17
C ASN A 89 -16.60 0.70 13.05
N GLY A 90 -16.52 1.64 12.15
CA GLY A 90 -15.57 1.59 11.04
C GLY A 90 -14.17 2.04 11.44
N LEU A 91 -13.99 3.03 12.32
CA LEU A 91 -12.70 3.41 12.91
C LEU A 91 -12.13 2.23 13.73
N ASP A 92 -12.97 1.54 14.51
CA ASP A 92 -12.60 0.33 15.23
C ASP A 92 -12.22 -0.83 14.29
N ALA A 93 -12.73 -0.83 13.04
CA ALA A 93 -12.34 -1.79 12.01
C ALA A 93 -10.95 -1.51 11.40
N GLY A 94 -10.33 -0.37 11.70
CA GLY A 94 -9.00 0.00 11.23
C GLY A 94 -8.96 0.72 9.89
N ALA A 95 -10.03 1.45 9.51
CA ALA A 95 -10.02 2.37 8.38
C ALA A 95 -9.22 3.64 8.71
N ASP A 96 -8.59 4.22 7.69
CA ASP A 96 -7.76 5.42 7.85
C ASP A 96 -8.53 6.70 7.48
N ASP A 97 -9.57 6.59 6.64
CA ASP A 97 -10.38 7.73 6.21
C ASP A 97 -11.80 7.29 5.81
N TYR A 98 -12.74 8.25 5.80
CA TYR A 98 -14.14 8.04 5.44
C TYR A 98 -14.64 9.12 4.50
N ILE A 99 -15.43 8.71 3.51
CA ILE A 99 -16.14 9.61 2.60
C ILE A 99 -17.62 9.24 2.61
N THR A 100 -18.48 10.18 2.97
CA THR A 100 -19.93 9.98 2.99
C THR A 100 -20.56 10.19 1.62
N LYS A 101 -21.36 9.23 1.16
CA LYS A 101 -22.21 9.36 -0.04
C LYS A 101 -23.43 10.26 0.26
N PRO A 102 -23.81 11.21 -0.62
CA PRO A 102 -23.15 11.53 -1.87
C PRO A 102 -21.89 12.38 -1.70
N PHE A 103 -20.82 12.05 -2.41
CA PHE A 103 -19.57 12.81 -2.40
C PHE A 103 -19.22 13.36 -3.78
N SER A 104 -18.34 14.34 -3.81
CA SER A 104 -17.81 14.84 -5.07
C SER A 104 -16.56 14.03 -5.47
N LEU A 105 -16.45 13.71 -6.76
CA LEU A 105 -15.22 13.11 -7.32
C LEU A 105 -13.96 13.93 -6.98
N LYS A 106 -14.12 15.26 -6.96
CA LYS A 106 -13.04 16.19 -6.61
C LYS A 106 -12.54 15.97 -5.18
N GLU A 107 -13.43 15.64 -4.23
CA GLU A 107 -13.07 15.33 -2.85
C GLU A 107 -12.24 14.05 -2.78
N LEU A 108 -12.70 12.95 -3.39
CA LEU A 108 -11.97 11.69 -3.42
C LEU A 108 -10.55 11.88 -4.01
N LEU A 109 -10.46 12.54 -5.18
CA LEU A 109 -9.17 12.81 -5.82
C LEU A 109 -8.26 13.72 -4.98
N ALA A 110 -8.83 14.66 -4.20
CA ALA A 110 -8.05 15.50 -3.30
C ALA A 110 -7.44 14.69 -2.12
N ARG A 111 -8.20 13.72 -1.57
CA ARG A 111 -7.71 12.81 -0.52
C ARG A 111 -6.60 11.89 -1.05
N LEU A 112 -6.78 11.33 -2.24
CA LEU A 112 -5.76 10.52 -2.90
C LEU A 112 -4.45 11.30 -3.12
N ARG A 113 -4.53 12.52 -3.66
CA ARG A 113 -3.35 13.38 -3.79
C ARG A 113 -2.72 13.75 -2.45
N SER A 114 -3.52 13.94 -1.39
CA SER A 114 -2.99 14.19 -0.05
C SER A 114 -2.22 12.97 0.47
N ARG A 115 -2.75 11.76 0.25
CA ARG A 115 -2.06 10.52 0.61
C ARG A 115 -0.76 10.34 -0.18
N GLU A 116 -0.79 10.58 -1.49
CA GLU A 116 0.41 10.50 -2.34
C GLU A 116 1.55 11.41 -1.86
N ARG A 117 1.22 12.64 -1.44
CA ARG A 117 2.22 13.55 -0.84
C ARG A 117 2.72 13.08 0.52
N ARG A 118 1.89 12.37 1.30
CA ARG A 118 2.29 11.82 2.61
C ARG A 118 3.06 10.52 2.47
N SER A 119 2.78 9.70 1.46
CA SER A 119 3.56 8.49 1.19
C SER A 119 4.99 8.80 0.72
N SER A 120 5.22 9.99 0.16
CA SER A 120 6.56 10.52 -0.09
C SER A 120 7.24 11.12 1.17
N ARG A 121 6.48 11.32 2.24
CA ARG A 121 6.98 11.60 3.59
C ARG A 121 6.57 10.40 4.43
N PHE A 122 7.52 9.54 4.77
CA PHE A 122 7.24 8.39 5.62
C PHE A 122 6.47 8.81 6.86
N ASP A 123 5.41 8.07 7.20
CA ASP A 123 4.79 8.14 8.53
C ASP A 123 5.91 7.86 9.55
N ASP A 124 6.09 8.74 10.55
CA ASP A 124 7.16 8.77 11.56
C ASP A 124 7.17 7.52 12.48
N ARG A 125 6.84 6.34 11.97
CA ARG A 125 6.79 5.11 12.75
C ARG A 125 7.94 4.21 12.34
N ASP A 126 8.65 3.75 13.34
CA ASP A 126 9.56 2.62 13.20
C ASP A 126 8.81 1.42 12.62
N LEU A 127 9.20 0.99 11.44
CA LEU A 127 8.64 -0.19 10.81
C LEU A 127 9.40 -1.42 11.29
N GLN A 128 8.66 -2.42 11.73
CA GLN A 128 9.24 -3.69 12.21
C GLN A 128 8.77 -4.85 11.33
N PHE A 129 9.69 -5.72 10.98
CA PHE A 129 9.39 -7.00 10.36
C PHE A 129 10.41 -8.04 10.83
N LYS A 130 9.93 -9.04 11.59
CA LYS A 130 10.79 -10.08 12.19
C LYS A 130 11.91 -9.46 13.03
N ASP A 131 13.16 -9.70 12.64
CA ASP A 131 14.38 -9.19 13.27
C ASP A 131 14.77 -7.78 12.81
N LEU A 132 14.05 -7.19 11.84
CA LEU A 132 14.36 -5.86 11.31
C LEU A 132 13.53 -4.79 12.02
N ALA A 133 14.20 -3.69 12.38
CA ALA A 133 13.61 -2.41 12.73
C ALA A 133 14.12 -1.33 11.78
N LEU A 134 13.24 -0.66 11.05
CA LEU A 134 13.57 0.42 10.14
C LEU A 134 13.09 1.75 10.70
N ASN A 135 14.02 2.63 11.05
CA ASN A 135 13.74 4.03 11.33
C ASN A 135 13.85 4.82 10.03
N SER A 136 12.70 5.22 9.50
CA SER A 136 12.64 5.91 8.20
C SER A 136 13.09 7.36 8.27
N GLU A 137 13.00 8.02 9.43
CA GLU A 137 13.43 9.41 9.62
C GLU A 137 14.95 9.49 9.67
N GLU A 138 15.57 8.62 10.44
CA GLU A 138 17.02 8.54 10.56
C GLU A 138 17.69 7.79 9.40
N GLN A 139 16.88 7.13 8.55
CA GLN A 139 17.36 6.29 7.44
C GLN A 139 18.31 5.18 7.92
N VAL A 140 17.93 4.51 9.01
CA VAL A 140 18.71 3.44 9.64
C VAL A 140 17.87 2.17 9.72
N VAL A 141 18.47 1.06 9.35
CA VAL A 141 17.93 -0.27 9.59
C VAL A 141 18.78 -1.01 10.62
N GLU A 142 18.09 -1.66 11.55
CA GLU A 142 18.70 -2.41 12.66
C GLU A 142 18.23 -3.87 12.65
N SER A 143 19.12 -4.75 13.08
CA SER A 143 18.89 -6.13 13.47
C SER A 143 19.87 -6.48 14.60
N HIS A 144 20.92 -7.28 14.35
CA HIS A 144 22.01 -7.49 15.31
C HIS A 144 22.97 -6.30 15.38
N ASN A 145 23.04 -5.54 14.30
CA ASN A 145 23.77 -4.28 14.17
C ASN A 145 22.89 -3.29 13.41
N SER A 146 23.34 -2.04 13.29
CA SER A 146 22.67 -1.00 12.53
C SER A 146 23.48 -0.54 11.33
N ILE A 147 22.81 -0.12 10.26
CA ILE A 147 23.45 0.48 9.08
C ILE A 147 22.56 1.56 8.48
N SER A 148 23.21 2.63 7.99
CA SER A 148 22.51 3.72 7.31
C SER A 148 22.10 3.32 5.89
N LEU A 149 20.94 3.82 5.48
CA LEU A 149 20.36 3.63 4.15
C LEU A 149 20.37 4.96 3.37
N THR A 150 20.33 4.89 2.04
CA THR A 150 19.93 6.05 1.24
C THR A 150 18.42 6.27 1.32
N ARG A 151 17.94 7.37 0.80
CA ARG A 151 16.51 7.67 0.73
C ARG A 151 15.77 6.59 -0.06
N GLU A 152 16.28 6.21 -1.22
CA GLU A 152 15.69 5.21 -2.11
C GLU A 152 15.69 3.82 -1.46
N GLU A 153 16.79 3.45 -0.81
CA GLU A 153 16.88 2.19 -0.05
C GLU A 153 15.89 2.15 1.10
N THR A 154 15.75 3.26 1.85
CA THR A 154 14.77 3.39 2.94
C THR A 154 13.34 3.22 2.41
N GLN A 155 12.99 3.91 1.33
CA GLN A 155 11.69 3.84 0.70
C GLN A 155 11.39 2.42 0.18
N MET A 156 12.35 1.81 -0.46
CA MET A 156 12.22 0.45 -0.99
C MET A 156 12.05 -0.57 0.12
N LEU A 157 12.86 -0.50 1.18
CA LEU A 157 12.76 -1.42 2.31
C LEU A 157 11.45 -1.23 3.07
N ALA A 158 11.02 0.01 3.31
CA ALA A 158 9.74 0.30 3.94
C ALA A 158 8.57 -0.29 3.15
N TYR A 159 8.57 -0.15 1.83
CA TYR A 159 7.51 -0.71 0.98
C TYR A 159 7.51 -2.24 0.98
N LEU A 160 8.70 -2.85 0.98
CA LEU A 160 8.87 -4.29 1.12
C LEU A 160 8.35 -4.79 2.48
N ILE A 161 8.63 -4.08 3.58
CA ILE A 161 8.15 -4.42 4.93
C ILE A 161 6.61 -4.34 4.99
N LEU A 162 6.03 -3.25 4.51
CA LEU A 162 4.57 -3.05 4.49
C LEU A 162 3.82 -4.09 3.65
N ASN A 163 4.52 -4.70 2.70
CA ASN A 163 3.98 -5.72 1.80
C ASN A 163 4.69 -7.07 1.95
N ALA A 164 5.21 -7.37 3.15
CA ALA A 164 5.95 -8.60 3.38
C ALA A 164 5.15 -9.85 3.00
N GLY A 165 5.81 -10.79 2.34
CA GLY A 165 5.19 -12.01 1.80
C GLY A 165 4.47 -11.85 0.47
N LYS A 166 4.20 -10.63 0.00
CA LYS A 166 3.62 -10.38 -1.34
C LYS A 166 4.71 -10.29 -2.41
N GLN A 167 4.34 -10.64 -3.65
CA GLN A 167 5.21 -10.47 -4.81
C GLN A 167 5.06 -9.05 -5.36
N LEU A 168 6.14 -8.27 -5.35
CA LEU A 168 6.19 -6.92 -5.86
C LEU A 168 6.93 -6.90 -7.20
N SER A 169 6.29 -6.38 -8.25
CA SER A 169 6.96 -6.23 -9.54
C SER A 169 8.01 -5.11 -9.49
N ALA A 170 8.98 -5.13 -10.40
CA ALA A 170 9.92 -4.02 -10.56
C ALA A 170 9.19 -2.69 -10.82
N SER A 171 8.10 -2.73 -11.59
CA SER A 171 7.26 -1.56 -11.85
C SER A 171 6.61 -1.00 -10.58
N ASP A 172 6.08 -1.86 -9.69
CA ASP A 172 5.49 -1.41 -8.42
C ASP A 172 6.53 -0.71 -7.55
N LEU A 173 7.72 -1.32 -7.40
CA LEU A 173 8.84 -0.76 -6.64
C LEU A 173 9.29 0.58 -7.23
N ARG A 174 9.48 0.65 -8.56
CA ARG A 174 9.90 1.87 -9.24
C ARG A 174 8.92 3.02 -9.02
N HIS A 175 7.61 2.79 -9.21
CA HIS A 175 6.61 3.82 -9.00
C HIS A 175 6.52 4.29 -7.54
N HIS A 176 6.67 3.36 -6.60
CA HIS A 176 6.60 3.70 -5.18
C HIS A 176 7.83 4.49 -4.72
N VAL A 177 9.02 4.08 -5.13
CA VAL A 177 10.29 4.67 -4.66
C VAL A 177 10.60 6.00 -5.35
N TRP A 178 10.42 6.08 -6.67
CA TRP A 178 10.79 7.27 -7.46
C TRP A 178 9.60 8.13 -7.87
N GLY A 179 8.35 7.67 -7.70
CA GLY A 179 7.15 8.49 -7.93
C GLY A 179 7.11 9.16 -9.30
N ALA A 180 7.14 10.50 -9.33
CA ALA A 180 7.12 11.27 -10.58
C ALA A 180 8.36 11.04 -11.46
N ASP A 181 9.50 10.73 -10.86
CA ASP A 181 10.77 10.47 -11.54
C ASP A 181 10.88 9.03 -12.06
N ALA A 182 9.87 8.18 -11.82
CA ALA A 182 9.86 6.79 -12.25
C ALA A 182 10.00 6.58 -13.78
N THR A 183 9.78 7.62 -14.58
CA THR A 183 9.96 7.57 -16.04
C THR A 183 11.43 7.65 -16.47
N THR A 184 12.31 8.14 -15.59
CA THR A 184 13.76 8.25 -15.86
C THR A 184 14.56 7.10 -15.26
N VAL A 185 13.90 6.23 -14.49
CA VAL A 185 14.45 5.07 -13.79
C VAL A 185 14.00 3.80 -14.51
N ASP A 186 14.88 2.83 -14.65
CA ASP A 186 14.57 1.55 -15.28
C ASP A 186 14.58 0.37 -14.28
N ASP A 187 14.37 -0.84 -14.76
CA ASP A 187 14.37 -2.04 -13.93
C ASP A 187 15.80 -2.42 -13.45
N GLU A 188 16.84 -1.87 -14.09
CA GLU A 188 18.23 -2.00 -13.66
C GLU A 188 18.47 -1.25 -12.35
N ASP A 189 17.97 -0.01 -12.25
CA ASP A 189 18.08 0.80 -11.03
C ASP A 189 17.38 0.14 -9.83
N VAL A 190 16.21 -0.46 -10.08
CA VAL A 190 15.51 -1.27 -9.07
C VAL A 190 16.38 -2.45 -8.62
N TRP A 191 16.97 -3.17 -9.56
CA TRP A 191 17.83 -4.30 -9.25
C TRP A 191 19.08 -3.89 -8.47
N ILE A 192 19.71 -2.78 -8.84
CA ILE A 192 20.88 -2.23 -8.14
C ILE A 192 20.52 -1.90 -6.69
N THR A 193 19.41 -1.18 -6.47
CA THR A 193 18.94 -0.82 -5.12
C THR A 193 18.62 -2.06 -4.28
N ILE A 194 17.95 -3.06 -4.84
CA ILE A 194 17.68 -4.35 -4.18
C ILE A 194 19.00 -5.07 -3.82
N SER A 195 19.98 -5.02 -4.71
CA SER A 195 21.29 -5.66 -4.48
C SER A 195 22.05 -5.02 -3.32
N TYR A 196 22.04 -3.69 -3.22
CA TYR A 196 22.60 -2.98 -2.08
C TYR A 196 21.86 -3.28 -0.77
N LEU A 197 20.54 -3.30 -0.80
CA LEU A 197 19.74 -3.68 0.37
C LEU A 197 20.10 -5.08 0.85
N ARG A 198 20.20 -6.06 -0.04
CA ARG A 198 20.60 -7.44 0.31
C ARG A 198 21.97 -7.48 1.01
N GLN A 199 22.96 -6.76 0.48
CA GLN A 199 24.28 -6.69 1.09
C GLN A 199 24.23 -6.04 2.48
N LYS A 200 23.44 -4.96 2.65
CA LYS A 200 23.26 -4.29 3.93
C LYS A 200 22.54 -5.17 4.94
N LEU A 201 21.45 -5.85 4.56
CA LEU A 201 20.76 -6.80 5.44
C LEU A 201 21.69 -7.95 5.89
N GLN A 202 22.51 -8.47 4.98
CA GLN A 202 23.50 -9.48 5.31
C GLN A 202 24.57 -8.93 6.26
N SER A 203 25.01 -7.69 6.08
CA SER A 203 26.06 -7.07 6.93
C SER A 203 25.60 -6.86 8.38
N ILE A 204 24.30 -6.63 8.60
CA ILE A 204 23.71 -6.53 9.95
C ILE A 204 23.24 -7.90 10.50
N GLN A 205 23.58 -8.99 9.81
CA GLN A 205 23.26 -10.37 10.19
C GLN A 205 21.75 -10.63 10.33
N SER A 206 20.93 -9.97 9.51
CA SER A 206 19.49 -10.19 9.50
C SER A 206 19.15 -11.57 8.94
N THR A 207 18.15 -12.23 9.54
CA THR A 207 17.52 -13.45 9.01
C THR A 207 16.56 -13.13 7.87
N THR A 208 16.09 -11.89 7.81
CA THR A 208 15.18 -11.41 6.78
C THR A 208 15.88 -11.23 5.44
N GLN A 209 15.29 -11.75 4.36
CA GLN A 209 15.86 -11.76 3.02
C GLN A 209 14.90 -11.18 1.98
N ILE A 210 15.47 -10.52 0.97
CA ILE A 210 14.74 -10.10 -0.22
C ILE A 210 14.97 -11.15 -1.32
N SER A 211 13.97 -11.96 -1.65
CA SER A 211 14.03 -12.93 -2.74
C SER A 211 13.58 -12.31 -4.06
N GLY A 212 13.93 -12.93 -5.18
CA GLY A 212 13.59 -12.50 -6.55
C GLY A 212 14.84 -12.35 -7.41
N ALA A 213 14.69 -12.53 -8.73
CA ALA A 213 15.74 -12.33 -9.73
C ALA A 213 15.68 -10.92 -10.33
N LYS A 214 16.67 -10.53 -11.12
CA LYS A 214 16.65 -9.29 -11.91
C LYS A 214 15.38 -9.22 -12.75
N GLY A 215 14.66 -8.09 -12.69
CA GLY A 215 13.35 -7.90 -13.32
C GLY A 215 12.17 -8.29 -12.44
N GLY A 216 12.39 -8.85 -11.25
CA GLY A 216 11.34 -9.22 -10.28
C GLY A 216 10.60 -10.51 -10.64
N PRO A 217 9.51 -10.85 -9.92
CA PRO A 217 9.02 -10.14 -8.75
C PRO A 217 9.92 -10.32 -7.52
N TYR A 218 9.85 -9.35 -6.61
CA TYR A 218 10.61 -9.35 -5.37
C TYR A 218 9.68 -9.59 -4.17
N THR A 219 10.17 -10.29 -3.15
CA THR A 219 9.41 -10.60 -1.94
C THR A 219 10.32 -10.51 -0.72
N LEU A 220 9.88 -9.81 0.33
CA LEU A 220 10.54 -9.84 1.64
C LEU A 220 10.02 -11.05 2.42
N LYS A 221 10.91 -11.86 2.94
CA LYS A 221 10.63 -13.07 3.73
C LYS A 221 11.75 -13.35 4.72
N GLU A 222 11.46 -14.20 5.69
CA GLU A 222 12.46 -14.80 6.57
C GLU A 222 13.25 -15.86 5.84
#